data_5a7655b21089fd79de2a1196e940a754
#
_entry.id   5a7655b21089fd79de2a1196e940a754
#
_cell.length_a   1.000
_cell.length_b   1.000
_cell.length_c   1.000
_cell.angle_alpha   90.00
_cell.angle_beta   90.00
_cell.angle_gamma   90.00
#
_symmetry.space_group_name_H-M   'P 1'
#
loop_
_entity.id
_entity.type
_entity.pdbx_description
1 polymer ?
#
loop_
_entity_poly.entity_id
_entity_poly.type
_entity_poly.pdbx_seq_one_letter_code
_entity_poly.pdbx_strand_id
1 'polypeptide(L)'
;NAVGEQLWHQKEIGHHHSMNAGIGETMWVCAYDLSEFSHPSNGVVYEMGGVKYHFLDNYIAQLDTETGALLFKRSMAELLLDHGLEHLIIKSVVIDDPIHLNDVEPVLESSEYMLAGDVFLSFRTSSVILHYRPSNDSIVRVIEGPFISQHDVDIIDGQTIAFFNNNAPTKRFKEDGGRRKESDLLKYPAYSSHIKYYDFVSQTFSAPNKEVYSQHGVYSFTEGLFELLPNGDVLIEEQNPSLLWVFRQDSLLFKGILPSQHEDYHHLLNWTRVVD
;
A
#
# COMPACT_ATOMS: atom_id res chain seq x y z
N ASN A 1 -8.50 19.57 12.48
CA ASN A 1 -9.62 19.04 13.27
C ASN A 1 -10.90 18.93 12.44
N ALA A 2 -11.96 18.36 13.00
CA ALA A 2 -13.23 18.10 12.30
C ALA A 2 -13.94 19.35 11.73
N VAL A 3 -13.56 20.54 12.15
CA VAL A 3 -14.08 21.82 11.64
C VAL A 3 -13.13 22.48 10.63
N GLY A 4 -12.09 21.81 10.20
CA GLY A 4 -11.15 22.28 9.18
C GLY A 4 -10.07 23.24 9.69
N GLU A 5 -9.90 23.36 11.01
CA GLU A 5 -8.77 24.15 11.55
C GLU A 5 -7.48 23.33 11.48
N GLN A 6 -6.42 23.96 10.96
CA GLN A 6 -5.08 23.38 10.98
C GLN A 6 -4.53 23.39 12.40
N LEU A 7 -4.22 22.21 12.96
CA LEU A 7 -3.64 22.08 14.29
C LEU A 7 -2.11 22.23 14.26
N TRP A 8 -1.48 21.60 13.28
CA TRP A 8 -0.03 21.61 13.07
C TRP A 8 0.33 21.41 11.59
N HIS A 9 1.58 21.54 11.26
CA HIS A 9 2.13 21.30 9.93
C HIS A 9 3.49 20.64 10.04
N GLN A 10 3.61 19.39 9.64
CA GLN A 10 4.88 18.68 9.55
C GLN A 10 5.67 19.17 8.32
N LYS A 11 6.97 19.45 8.49
CA LYS A 11 7.83 20.04 7.45
C LYS A 11 9.08 19.21 7.13
N GLU A 12 9.35 18.15 7.89
CA GLU A 12 10.54 17.32 7.72
C GLU A 12 10.31 16.19 6.73
N ILE A 13 9.07 15.76 6.62
CA ILE A 13 8.67 14.64 5.73
C ILE A 13 7.56 15.06 4.79
N GLY A 14 7.55 14.47 3.60
CA GLY A 14 6.44 14.51 2.65
C GLY A 14 5.60 13.23 2.79
N HIS A 15 4.33 13.38 3.10
CA HIS A 15 3.39 12.24 3.18
C HIS A 15 2.98 11.77 1.79
N HIS A 16 2.82 10.45 1.64
CA HIS A 16 2.18 9.83 0.47
C HIS A 16 1.45 8.54 0.89
N HIS A 17 0.45 8.12 0.12
CA HIS A 17 -0.34 6.91 0.35
C HIS A 17 -1.00 6.85 1.74
N SER A 18 -0.74 5.78 2.52
CA SER A 18 -1.48 5.51 3.75
C SER A 18 -1.14 6.40 4.93
N MET A 19 -2.14 6.57 5.78
CA MET A 19 -2.04 7.20 7.08
C MET A 19 -2.95 6.44 8.04
N ASN A 20 -2.37 5.69 8.97
CA ASN A 20 -3.08 4.79 9.87
C ASN A 20 -2.88 5.18 11.33
N ALA A 21 -3.95 5.07 12.13
CA ALA A 21 -3.90 5.35 13.56
C ALA A 21 -2.98 4.34 14.27
N GLY A 22 -2.07 4.84 15.10
CA GLY A 22 -1.18 4.04 15.92
C GLY A 22 -1.71 3.83 17.34
N ILE A 23 -0.86 3.31 18.22
CA ILE A 23 -1.18 3.13 19.63
C ILE A 23 -1.11 4.49 20.35
N GLY A 24 -2.16 4.82 21.11
CA GLY A 24 -2.28 6.13 21.78
C GLY A 24 -2.49 7.27 20.78
N GLU A 25 -2.01 8.45 21.13
CA GLU A 25 -2.14 9.66 20.29
C GLU A 25 -1.05 9.68 19.20
N THR A 26 -0.96 8.61 18.40
CA THR A 26 0.03 8.50 17.31
C THR A 26 -0.61 8.09 16.00
N MET A 27 0.09 8.39 14.89
CA MET A 27 -0.24 7.90 13.56
C MET A 27 1.02 7.42 12.84
N TRP A 28 0.86 6.39 12.03
CA TRP A 28 1.88 5.91 11.10
C TRP A 28 1.60 6.43 9.69
N VAL A 29 2.65 6.82 8.98
CA VAL A 29 2.53 7.34 7.62
C VAL A 29 3.63 6.79 6.72
N CYS A 30 3.30 6.59 5.44
CA CYS A 30 4.29 6.46 4.39
C CYS A 30 4.85 7.85 4.07
N ALA A 31 6.16 7.97 3.96
CA ALA A 31 6.81 9.27 3.84
C ALA A 31 8.00 9.27 2.88
N TYR A 32 8.34 10.47 2.43
CA TYR A 32 9.61 10.83 1.84
C TYR A 32 10.35 11.79 2.77
N ASP A 33 11.68 11.74 2.77
CA ASP A 33 12.50 12.78 3.39
C ASP A 33 12.55 14.00 2.48
N LEU A 34 11.98 15.12 2.92
CA LEU A 34 11.92 16.33 2.08
C LEU A 34 13.32 16.93 1.81
N SER A 35 14.32 16.62 2.62
CA SER A 35 15.70 17.06 2.37
C SER A 35 16.29 16.40 1.11
N GLU A 36 15.85 15.19 0.77
CA GLU A 36 16.30 14.48 -0.43
C GLU A 36 15.73 15.09 -1.72
N PHE A 37 14.54 15.71 -1.66
CA PHE A 37 13.96 16.41 -2.81
C PHE A 37 14.67 17.69 -3.19
N SER A 38 15.53 18.21 -2.32
CA SER A 38 16.39 19.36 -2.65
C SER A 38 17.57 18.97 -3.55
N HIS A 39 17.83 17.67 -3.72
CA HIS A 39 18.89 17.18 -4.62
C HIS A 39 18.42 17.24 -6.08
N PRO A 40 19.29 17.66 -7.03
CA PRO A 40 18.94 17.79 -8.45
C PRO A 40 18.39 16.53 -9.12
N SER A 41 18.66 15.35 -8.55
CA SER A 41 18.22 14.05 -9.05
C SER A 41 17.08 13.42 -8.25
N ASN A 42 16.56 14.08 -7.21
CA ASN A 42 15.47 13.59 -6.37
C ASN A 42 15.65 12.12 -5.93
N GLY A 43 16.66 11.86 -5.12
CA GLY A 43 16.94 10.53 -4.61
C GLY A 43 18.27 10.41 -3.91
N VAL A 44 18.51 9.24 -3.35
CA VAL A 44 19.73 8.90 -2.63
C VAL A 44 20.57 7.88 -3.39
N VAL A 45 21.85 7.80 -3.04
CA VAL A 45 22.78 6.84 -3.64
C VAL A 45 23.15 5.79 -2.61
N TYR A 46 22.83 4.55 -2.91
CA TYR A 46 23.22 3.39 -2.13
C TYR A 46 24.25 2.55 -2.88
N GLU A 47 25.18 1.93 -2.15
CA GLU A 47 26.13 0.96 -2.70
C GLU A 47 25.75 -0.45 -2.29
N MET A 48 25.44 -1.29 -3.27
CA MET A 48 25.08 -2.69 -3.06
C MET A 48 25.95 -3.56 -3.96
N GLY A 49 26.70 -4.50 -3.35
CA GLY A 49 27.59 -5.40 -4.09
C GLY A 49 28.69 -4.69 -4.91
N GLY A 50 29.14 -3.51 -4.46
CA GLY A 50 30.14 -2.70 -5.16
C GLY A 50 29.58 -1.87 -6.34
N VAL A 51 28.26 -1.85 -6.52
CA VAL A 51 27.56 -1.06 -7.54
C VAL A 51 26.76 0.06 -6.88
N LYS A 52 26.84 1.26 -7.42
CA LYS A 52 26.06 2.40 -6.95
C LYS A 52 24.70 2.45 -7.64
N TYR A 53 23.66 2.54 -6.83
CA TYR A 53 22.28 2.68 -7.24
C TYR A 53 21.77 4.05 -6.79
N HIS A 54 21.06 4.72 -7.67
CA HIS A 54 20.41 5.99 -7.38
C HIS A 54 18.91 5.83 -7.55
N PHE A 55 18.12 6.06 -6.48
CA PHE A 55 16.67 5.93 -6.51
C PHE A 55 16.02 6.75 -5.37
N LEU A 56 14.72 6.95 -5.46
CA LEU A 56 13.91 7.56 -4.42
C LEU A 56 13.78 6.57 -3.25
N ASP A 57 14.25 6.96 -2.06
CA ASP A 57 14.02 6.18 -0.86
C ASP A 57 12.65 6.49 -0.27
N ASN A 58 12.07 5.48 0.35
CA ASN A 58 10.81 5.57 1.05
C ASN A 58 11.06 5.42 2.55
N TYR A 59 10.26 6.10 3.35
CA TYR A 59 10.36 6.08 4.81
C TYR A 59 9.03 5.68 5.44
N ILE A 60 9.09 5.00 6.57
CA ILE A 60 7.98 5.01 7.52
C ILE A 60 8.25 6.07 8.57
N ALA A 61 7.20 6.74 9.00
CA ALA A 61 7.28 7.68 10.10
C ALA A 61 6.11 7.52 11.05
N GLN A 62 6.37 7.75 12.34
CA GLN A 62 5.35 7.85 13.36
C GLN A 62 5.28 9.28 13.86
N LEU A 63 4.08 9.83 13.87
CA LEU A 63 3.81 11.20 14.30
C LEU A 63 2.91 11.20 15.53
N ASP A 64 3.10 12.19 16.38
CA ASP A 64 2.15 12.56 17.42
C ASP A 64 0.98 13.28 16.78
N THR A 65 -0.26 12.84 17.05
CA THR A 65 -1.46 13.39 16.41
C THR A 65 -1.86 14.76 16.92
N GLU A 66 -1.46 15.14 18.14
CA GLU A 66 -1.80 16.43 18.73
C GLU A 66 -0.85 17.54 18.27
N THR A 67 0.44 17.21 18.16
CA THR A 67 1.51 18.20 17.91
C THR A 67 2.11 18.12 16.51
N GLY A 68 1.95 16.98 15.82
CA GLY A 68 2.64 16.68 14.56
C GLY A 68 4.13 16.36 14.73
N ALA A 69 4.61 16.17 15.97
CA ALA A 69 6.01 15.87 16.22
C ALA A 69 6.39 14.52 15.61
N LEU A 70 7.57 14.47 14.99
CA LEU A 70 8.15 13.25 14.45
C LEU A 70 8.71 12.40 15.60
N LEU A 71 8.06 11.27 15.89
CA LEU A 71 8.43 10.36 16.98
C LEU A 71 9.39 9.27 16.52
N PHE A 72 9.24 8.81 15.28
CA PHE A 72 10.05 7.76 14.67
C PHE A 72 10.15 7.98 13.16
N LYS A 73 11.30 7.66 12.57
CA LYS A 73 11.51 7.64 11.12
C LYS A 73 12.54 6.55 10.77
N ARG A 74 12.25 5.73 9.77
CA ARG A 74 13.16 4.69 9.27
C ARG A 74 13.14 4.65 7.74
N SER A 75 14.33 4.69 7.15
CA SER A 75 14.54 4.45 5.71
C SER A 75 14.24 2.99 5.37
N MET A 76 13.50 2.77 4.31
CA MET A 76 13.20 1.42 3.84
C MET A 76 14.37 0.81 3.11
N ALA A 77 15.16 1.60 2.40
CA ALA A 77 16.37 1.12 1.76
C ALA A 77 17.40 0.66 2.80
N GLU A 78 17.66 1.48 3.82
CA GLU A 78 18.57 1.10 4.91
C GLU A 78 18.06 -0.13 5.67
N LEU A 79 16.75 -0.20 5.96
CA LEU A 79 16.15 -1.36 6.60
C LEU A 79 16.43 -2.65 5.82
N LEU A 80 16.24 -2.62 4.51
CA LEU A 80 16.51 -3.79 3.66
C LEU A 80 18.00 -4.15 3.60
N LEU A 81 18.87 -3.15 3.51
CA LEU A 81 20.33 -3.36 3.51
C LEU A 81 20.85 -3.93 4.83
N ASP A 82 20.43 -3.37 5.95
CA ASP A 82 20.84 -3.80 7.29
C ASP A 82 20.44 -5.26 7.60
N HIS A 83 19.38 -5.73 6.92
CA HIS A 83 18.87 -7.10 7.10
C HIS A 83 19.22 -8.06 5.95
N GLY A 84 20.12 -7.68 5.03
CA GLY A 84 20.56 -8.53 3.92
C GLY A 84 19.45 -8.83 2.88
N LEU A 85 18.51 -7.91 2.73
CA LEU A 85 17.37 -8.02 1.82
C LEU A 85 17.48 -7.10 0.60
N GLU A 86 18.69 -6.64 0.26
CA GLU A 86 18.95 -5.78 -0.90
C GLU A 86 18.42 -6.35 -2.22
N HIS A 87 18.27 -7.67 -2.30
CA HIS A 87 17.69 -8.32 -3.48
C HIS A 87 16.26 -7.86 -3.77
N LEU A 88 15.51 -7.40 -2.76
CA LEU A 88 14.16 -6.85 -2.93
C LEU A 88 14.18 -5.51 -3.68
N ILE A 89 15.26 -4.75 -3.54
CA ILE A 89 15.50 -3.51 -4.30
C ILE A 89 15.97 -3.88 -5.72
N ILE A 90 16.97 -4.75 -5.82
CA ILE A 90 17.65 -5.06 -7.09
C ILE A 90 16.72 -5.80 -8.07
N LYS A 91 15.82 -6.65 -7.59
CA LYS A 91 14.86 -7.39 -8.44
C LYS A 91 13.78 -6.50 -9.06
N SER A 92 13.62 -5.27 -8.56
CA SER A 92 12.60 -4.36 -9.05
C SER A 92 12.83 -3.98 -10.51
N VAL A 93 11.74 -3.88 -11.26
CA VAL A 93 11.76 -3.40 -12.64
C VAL A 93 11.57 -1.89 -12.77
N VAL A 94 11.28 -1.22 -11.67
CA VAL A 94 11.16 0.24 -11.56
C VAL A 94 12.48 0.74 -10.96
N ILE A 95 13.24 1.49 -11.73
CA ILE A 95 14.60 1.91 -11.36
C ILE A 95 14.54 3.09 -10.39
N ASP A 96 13.62 4.02 -10.63
CA ASP A 96 13.57 5.31 -9.91
C ASP A 96 12.91 5.18 -8.52
N ASP A 97 12.04 4.19 -8.34
CA ASP A 97 11.33 3.91 -7.09
C ASP A 97 11.14 2.38 -6.91
N PRO A 98 12.24 1.68 -6.60
CA PRO A 98 12.26 0.21 -6.59
C PRO A 98 11.49 -0.41 -5.44
N ILE A 99 11.27 0.33 -4.36
CA ILE A 99 10.55 -0.12 -3.16
C ILE A 99 9.07 0.22 -3.30
N HIS A 100 8.78 1.50 -3.48
CA HIS A 100 7.44 2.07 -3.55
C HIS A 100 6.57 1.60 -2.37
N LEU A 101 6.96 2.04 -1.18
CA LEU A 101 6.17 1.82 0.03
C LEU A 101 4.82 2.52 -0.14
N ASN A 102 3.73 1.79 0.02
CA ASN A 102 2.40 2.34 -0.19
C ASN A 102 1.44 2.10 0.97
N ASP A 103 1.89 1.34 1.98
CA ASP A 103 1.12 1.19 3.19
C ASP A 103 1.99 0.87 4.39
N VAL A 104 1.57 1.34 5.55
CA VAL A 104 2.11 1.02 6.88
C VAL A 104 0.94 0.77 7.83
N GLU A 105 0.62 -0.50 8.05
CA GLU A 105 -0.48 -0.92 8.93
C GLU A 105 0.05 -1.32 10.31
N PRO A 106 -0.30 -0.58 11.39
CA PRO A 106 0.16 -0.86 12.74
C PRO A 106 -0.64 -1.96 13.42
N VAL A 107 0.07 -2.81 14.15
CA VAL A 107 -0.54 -3.80 15.06
C VAL A 107 -0.93 -3.10 16.36
N LEU A 108 -2.22 -2.93 16.59
CA LEU A 108 -2.74 -2.26 17.78
C LEU A 108 -2.86 -3.21 19.00
N GLU A 109 -3.12 -4.50 18.76
CA GLU A 109 -3.29 -5.51 19.79
C GLU A 109 -2.40 -6.73 19.50
N SER A 110 -1.79 -7.28 20.56
CA SER A 110 -0.94 -8.46 20.42
C SER A 110 -1.74 -9.73 20.22
N SER A 111 -1.18 -10.65 19.41
CA SER A 111 -1.65 -12.01 19.24
C SER A 111 -0.48 -13.00 19.32
N GLU A 112 -0.74 -14.28 18.98
CA GLU A 112 0.33 -15.29 18.84
C GLU A 112 1.30 -14.94 17.68
N TYR A 113 0.82 -14.24 16.65
CA TYR A 113 1.56 -14.02 15.39
C TYR A 113 2.17 -12.63 15.25
N MET A 114 1.71 -11.65 16.00
CA MET A 114 2.13 -10.25 15.93
C MET A 114 2.06 -9.58 17.31
N LEU A 115 2.93 -8.63 17.58
CA LEU A 115 2.94 -7.87 18.83
C LEU A 115 2.45 -6.45 18.62
N ALA A 116 1.72 -5.91 19.59
CA ALA A 116 1.33 -4.50 19.59
C ALA A 116 2.58 -3.60 19.41
N GLY A 117 2.51 -2.67 18.46
CA GLY A 117 3.63 -1.83 18.04
C GLY A 117 4.46 -2.38 16.88
N ASP A 118 4.23 -3.63 16.43
CA ASP A 118 4.72 -4.09 15.13
C ASP A 118 3.98 -3.33 14.01
N VAL A 119 4.51 -3.36 12.78
CA VAL A 119 3.85 -2.80 11.60
C VAL A 119 3.98 -3.76 10.41
N PHE A 120 2.95 -3.78 9.56
CA PHE A 120 3.04 -4.39 8.23
C PHE A 120 3.33 -3.31 7.20
N LEU A 121 4.30 -3.56 6.31
CA LEU A 121 4.78 -2.63 5.31
C LEU A 121 4.54 -3.22 3.92
N SER A 122 3.79 -2.52 3.09
CA SER A 122 3.49 -2.95 1.73
C SER A 122 4.44 -2.31 0.72
N PHE A 123 5.27 -3.12 0.06
CA PHE A 123 6.19 -2.71 -0.99
C PHE A 123 5.63 -3.09 -2.35
N ARG A 124 5.03 -2.11 -3.03
CA ARG A 124 4.31 -2.31 -4.29
C ARG A 124 5.20 -2.89 -5.38
N THR A 125 6.33 -2.27 -5.63
CA THR A 125 7.14 -2.57 -6.82
C THR A 125 7.83 -3.91 -6.73
N SER A 126 8.26 -4.31 -5.54
CA SER A 126 8.81 -5.64 -5.27
C SER A 126 7.74 -6.71 -4.98
N SER A 127 6.46 -6.30 -4.82
CA SER A 127 5.34 -7.18 -4.47
C SER A 127 5.63 -8.00 -3.22
N VAL A 128 5.94 -7.31 -2.14
CA VAL A 128 6.32 -7.89 -0.83
C VAL A 128 5.56 -7.17 0.27
N ILE A 129 5.18 -7.90 1.30
CA ILE A 129 4.73 -7.36 2.57
C ILE A 129 5.75 -7.75 3.64
N LEU A 130 6.29 -6.76 4.37
CA LEU A 130 7.15 -7.02 5.50
C LEU A 130 6.37 -6.90 6.80
N HIS A 131 6.58 -7.82 7.73
CA HIS A 131 6.23 -7.66 9.13
C HIS A 131 7.48 -7.15 9.87
N TYR A 132 7.45 -5.91 10.28
CA TYR A 132 8.57 -5.22 10.91
C TYR A 132 8.25 -4.84 12.36
N ARG A 133 9.26 -4.93 13.22
CA ARG A 133 9.19 -4.57 14.64
C ARG A 133 10.08 -3.38 14.94
N PRO A 134 9.51 -2.15 15.00
CA PRO A 134 10.27 -0.94 15.24
C PRO A 134 11.03 -0.92 16.58
N SER A 135 10.49 -1.56 17.62
CA SER A 135 11.06 -1.53 18.99
C SER A 135 12.47 -2.10 19.10
N ASN A 136 12.87 -2.97 18.18
CA ASN A 136 14.20 -3.57 18.14
C ASN A 136 14.80 -3.65 16.75
N ASP A 137 14.24 -2.89 15.79
CA ASP A 137 14.67 -2.80 14.39
C ASP A 137 14.77 -4.18 13.70
N SER A 138 13.80 -5.08 13.90
CA SER A 138 13.85 -6.43 13.33
C SER A 138 12.75 -6.69 12.30
N ILE A 139 13.10 -7.38 11.22
CA ILE A 139 12.14 -7.96 10.27
C ILE A 139 11.69 -9.30 10.82
N VAL A 140 10.43 -9.39 11.22
CA VAL A 140 9.80 -10.58 11.79
C VAL A 140 9.47 -11.59 10.69
N ARG A 141 8.94 -11.10 9.55
CA ARG A 141 8.58 -11.93 8.39
C ARG A 141 8.74 -11.16 7.09
N VAL A 142 9.07 -11.88 6.04
CA VAL A 142 8.98 -11.45 4.65
C VAL A 142 7.88 -12.29 4.00
N ILE A 143 6.81 -11.65 3.54
CA ILE A 143 5.67 -12.31 2.93
C ILE A 143 5.71 -12.03 1.43
N GLU A 144 6.07 -13.05 0.66
CA GLU A 144 6.02 -13.08 -0.79
C GLU A 144 5.00 -14.15 -1.23
N GLY A 145 4.34 -13.91 -2.33
CA GLY A 145 3.32 -14.86 -2.75
C GLY A 145 2.70 -14.56 -4.10
N PRO A 146 1.57 -15.20 -4.41
CA PRO A 146 0.90 -15.04 -5.69
C PRO A 146 0.10 -13.73 -5.74
N PHE A 147 0.77 -12.57 -5.55
CA PHE A 147 0.19 -11.24 -5.64
C PHE A 147 1.14 -10.29 -6.35
N ILE A 148 0.60 -9.24 -6.94
CA ILE A 148 1.36 -8.29 -7.75
C ILE A 148 0.89 -6.87 -7.47
N SER A 149 1.84 -5.99 -7.11
CA SER A 149 1.61 -4.54 -6.96
C SER A 149 0.51 -4.20 -5.94
N GLN A 150 0.47 -4.92 -4.82
CA GLN A 150 -0.55 -4.77 -3.79
C GLN A 150 -0.51 -3.41 -3.10
N HIS A 151 -1.64 -3.05 -2.49
CA HIS A 151 -1.84 -1.88 -1.64
C HIS A 151 -2.67 -2.27 -0.41
N ASP A 152 -2.80 -1.36 0.54
CA ASP A 152 -3.79 -1.36 1.60
C ASP A 152 -3.83 -2.69 2.36
N VAL A 153 -2.87 -2.88 3.24
CA VAL A 153 -2.78 -4.06 4.11
C VAL A 153 -3.57 -3.80 5.38
N ASP A 154 -4.59 -4.60 5.65
CA ASP A 154 -5.38 -4.53 6.88
C ASP A 154 -5.18 -5.77 7.75
N ILE A 155 -5.15 -5.57 9.06
CA ILE A 155 -5.21 -6.65 10.04
C ILE A 155 -6.68 -7.03 10.25
N ILE A 156 -7.05 -8.24 9.85
CA ILE A 156 -8.44 -8.71 9.95
C ILE A 156 -8.73 -9.27 11.34
N ASP A 157 -7.77 -10.02 11.86
CA ASP A 157 -7.83 -10.61 13.19
C ASP A 157 -6.42 -10.97 13.68
N GLY A 158 -6.31 -11.63 14.84
CA GLY A 158 -5.03 -12.01 15.45
C GLY A 158 -4.18 -13.00 14.65
N GLN A 159 -4.67 -13.53 13.51
CA GLN A 159 -3.96 -14.52 12.69
C GLN A 159 -4.05 -14.28 11.18
N THR A 160 -4.74 -13.23 10.75
CA THR A 160 -5.02 -12.98 9.32
C THR A 160 -4.78 -11.52 8.97
N ILE A 161 -4.07 -11.28 7.88
CA ILE A 161 -4.06 -9.99 7.19
C ILE A 161 -4.77 -10.11 5.85
N ALA A 162 -5.34 -9.02 5.37
CA ALA A 162 -5.83 -8.90 4.01
C ALA A 162 -5.17 -7.71 3.31
N PHE A 163 -5.22 -7.69 1.99
CA PHE A 163 -4.68 -6.59 1.20
C PHE A 163 -5.34 -6.52 -0.17
N PHE A 164 -5.35 -5.32 -0.72
CA PHE A 164 -5.83 -5.08 -2.07
C PHE A 164 -4.75 -5.51 -3.07
N ASN A 165 -4.93 -6.67 -3.68
CA ASN A 165 -4.06 -7.15 -4.74
C ASN A 165 -4.47 -6.50 -6.06
N ASN A 166 -3.74 -5.50 -6.50
CA ASN A 166 -3.98 -4.87 -7.82
C ASN A 166 -3.86 -5.87 -8.95
N ASN A 167 -3.05 -6.92 -8.75
CA ASN A 167 -2.78 -7.93 -9.76
C ASN A 167 -2.32 -7.32 -11.10
N ALA A 168 -1.64 -6.19 -11.01
CA ALA A 168 -1.26 -5.34 -12.14
C ALA A 168 0.22 -5.57 -12.49
N PRO A 169 0.52 -6.33 -13.55
CA PRO A 169 1.91 -6.61 -13.91
C PRO A 169 2.62 -5.33 -14.38
N THR A 170 3.79 -5.07 -13.84
CA THR A 170 4.64 -3.93 -14.23
C THR A 170 5.24 -4.12 -15.62
N LYS A 171 5.51 -5.37 -16.02
CA LYS A 171 5.97 -5.71 -17.37
C LYS A 171 4.80 -6.04 -18.29
N ARG A 172 4.65 -5.25 -19.35
CA ARG A 172 3.57 -5.38 -20.33
C ARG A 172 4.16 -5.59 -21.70
N PHE A 173 4.08 -6.82 -22.20
CA PHE A 173 4.58 -7.17 -23.50
C PHE A 173 3.41 -7.49 -24.45
N LYS A 174 3.53 -7.05 -25.70
CA LYS A 174 2.74 -7.57 -26.82
C LYS A 174 3.51 -8.68 -27.50
N GLU A 175 2.83 -9.46 -28.34
CA GLU A 175 3.46 -10.51 -29.17
C GLU A 175 4.53 -9.97 -30.10
N ASP A 176 4.35 -8.72 -30.56
CA ASP A 176 5.32 -7.98 -31.40
C ASP A 176 6.46 -7.33 -30.61
N GLY A 177 6.56 -7.59 -29.30
CA GLY A 177 7.53 -6.97 -28.39
C GLY A 177 7.19 -5.55 -27.93
N GLY A 178 6.07 -5.00 -28.38
CA GLY A 178 5.60 -3.68 -27.94
C GLY A 178 5.03 -3.70 -26.52
N ARG A 179 4.84 -2.50 -25.93
CA ARG A 179 4.24 -2.33 -24.61
C ARG A 179 2.72 -2.43 -24.68
N ARG A 180 2.10 -3.24 -23.85
CA ARG A 180 0.63 -3.25 -23.70
C ARG A 180 0.15 -1.95 -23.04
N LYS A 181 -1.01 -1.48 -23.47
CA LYS A 181 -1.73 -0.43 -22.76
C LYS A 181 -2.43 -1.06 -21.55
N GLU A 182 -2.66 -0.27 -20.52
CA GLU A 182 -3.41 -0.69 -19.35
C GLU A 182 -4.80 -1.23 -19.70
N SER A 183 -5.53 -0.52 -20.55
CA SER A 183 -6.86 -0.93 -21.03
C SER A 183 -6.89 -2.31 -21.70
N ASP A 184 -5.76 -2.81 -22.19
CA ASP A 184 -5.70 -4.13 -22.80
C ASP A 184 -5.75 -5.25 -21.75
N LEU A 185 -5.37 -4.98 -20.50
CA LEU A 185 -5.35 -5.96 -19.40
C LEU A 185 -6.74 -6.23 -18.84
N LEU A 186 -7.65 -5.27 -18.91
CA LEU A 186 -9.05 -5.43 -18.49
C LEU A 186 -9.79 -6.54 -19.26
N LYS A 187 -9.29 -6.93 -20.41
CA LYS A 187 -9.86 -8.03 -21.21
C LYS A 187 -9.50 -9.42 -20.67
N TYR A 188 -8.58 -9.48 -19.70
CA TYR A 188 -8.11 -10.73 -19.13
C TYR A 188 -8.54 -10.82 -17.66
N PRO A 189 -9.55 -11.63 -17.32
CA PRO A 189 -10.03 -11.79 -15.94
C PRO A 189 -8.93 -12.17 -14.94
N ALA A 190 -7.86 -12.81 -15.43
CA ALA A 190 -6.70 -13.17 -14.61
C ALA A 190 -6.00 -11.94 -13.97
N TYR A 191 -6.19 -10.75 -14.55
CA TYR A 191 -5.59 -9.51 -14.07
C TYR A 191 -6.58 -8.61 -13.31
N SER A 192 -7.78 -9.09 -13.01
CA SER A 192 -8.71 -8.33 -12.14
C SER A 192 -8.10 -8.11 -10.77
N SER A 193 -8.32 -6.91 -10.22
CA SER A 193 -7.96 -6.60 -8.84
C SER A 193 -8.91 -7.31 -7.88
N HIS A 194 -8.40 -7.71 -6.73
CA HIS A 194 -9.19 -8.43 -5.74
C HIS A 194 -8.53 -8.36 -4.36
N ILE A 195 -9.33 -8.57 -3.32
CA ILE A 195 -8.83 -8.69 -1.96
C ILE A 195 -8.23 -10.07 -1.77
N LYS A 196 -7.04 -10.12 -1.19
CA LYS A 196 -6.33 -11.34 -0.88
C LYS A 196 -6.07 -11.41 0.62
N TYR A 197 -6.23 -12.59 1.18
CA TYR A 197 -6.00 -12.86 2.60
C TYR A 197 -4.77 -13.74 2.75
N TYR A 198 -4.01 -13.51 3.81
CA TYR A 198 -2.92 -14.37 4.25
C TYR A 198 -3.15 -14.81 5.68
N ASP A 199 -3.21 -16.12 5.88
CA ASP A 199 -3.39 -16.76 7.19
C ASP A 199 -2.03 -17.21 7.75
N PHE A 200 -1.66 -16.74 8.93
CA PHE A 200 -0.37 -17.02 9.56
C PHE A 200 -0.27 -18.44 10.11
N VAL A 201 -1.39 -19.10 10.40
CA VAL A 201 -1.42 -20.48 10.92
C VAL A 201 -1.05 -21.45 9.81
N SER A 202 -1.78 -21.39 8.72
CA SER A 202 -1.58 -22.27 7.56
C SER A 202 -0.50 -21.79 6.60
N GLN A 203 -0.09 -20.52 6.70
CA GLN A 203 0.81 -19.84 5.79
C GLN A 203 0.32 -19.88 4.32
N THR A 204 -0.99 -19.76 4.12
CA THR A 204 -1.62 -19.82 2.82
C THR A 204 -2.35 -18.54 2.44
N PHE A 205 -2.50 -18.35 1.14
CA PHE A 205 -3.27 -17.25 0.57
C PHE A 205 -4.64 -17.73 0.10
N SER A 206 -5.66 -16.89 0.29
CA SER A 206 -7.00 -17.06 -0.26
C SER A 206 -7.52 -15.78 -0.89
N ALA A 207 -8.52 -15.90 -1.75
CA ALA A 207 -9.19 -14.77 -2.40
C ALA A 207 -10.64 -15.17 -2.71
N PRO A 208 -11.51 -15.25 -1.69
CA PRO A 208 -12.83 -15.86 -1.82
C PRO A 208 -13.73 -15.14 -2.83
N ASN A 209 -13.63 -13.83 -2.97
CA ASN A 209 -14.53 -13.03 -3.82
C ASN A 209 -13.90 -12.61 -5.16
N LYS A 210 -12.78 -13.23 -5.56
CA LYS A 210 -12.05 -12.87 -6.78
C LYS A 210 -12.91 -12.96 -8.03
N GLU A 211 -13.71 -14.00 -8.17
CA GLU A 211 -14.57 -14.23 -9.33
C GLU A 211 -15.63 -13.14 -9.47
N VAL A 212 -16.23 -12.72 -8.37
CA VAL A 212 -17.24 -11.64 -8.34
C VAL A 212 -16.62 -10.33 -8.81
N TYR A 213 -15.48 -9.94 -8.25
CA TYR A 213 -14.79 -8.72 -8.65
C TYR A 213 -14.38 -8.75 -10.12
N SER A 214 -13.90 -9.90 -10.60
CA SER A 214 -13.56 -10.10 -12.01
C SER A 214 -14.77 -9.97 -12.95
N GLN A 215 -15.93 -10.52 -12.57
CA GLN A 215 -17.17 -10.43 -13.37
C GLN A 215 -17.66 -8.98 -13.51
N HIS A 216 -17.44 -8.16 -12.50
CA HIS A 216 -17.80 -6.73 -12.51
C HIS A 216 -16.71 -5.85 -13.13
N GLY A 217 -15.52 -6.39 -13.40
CA GLY A 217 -14.41 -5.67 -14.01
C GLY A 217 -13.68 -4.74 -13.04
N VAL A 218 -13.61 -5.12 -11.75
CA VAL A 218 -12.80 -4.39 -10.77
C VAL A 218 -11.33 -4.47 -11.17
N TYR A 219 -10.72 -3.32 -11.45
CA TYR A 219 -9.34 -3.25 -11.87
C TYR A 219 -8.71 -1.89 -11.54
N SER A 220 -7.75 -1.86 -10.65
CA SER A 220 -6.90 -0.71 -10.39
C SER A 220 -5.46 -1.03 -10.74
N PHE A 221 -4.88 -0.27 -11.68
CA PHE A 221 -3.49 -0.48 -12.10
C PHE A 221 -2.49 0.02 -11.06
N THR A 222 -2.78 1.19 -10.51
CA THR A 222 -2.05 1.80 -9.40
C THR A 222 -3.04 2.12 -8.30
N GLU A 223 -2.58 2.09 -7.06
CA GLU A 223 -3.37 2.48 -5.89
C GLU A 223 -4.66 1.63 -5.74
N GLY A 224 -5.60 2.11 -4.97
CA GLY A 224 -6.81 1.37 -4.63
C GLY A 224 -6.74 0.75 -3.25
N LEU A 225 -7.88 0.65 -2.63
CA LEU A 225 -8.03 0.12 -1.28
C LEU A 225 -9.34 -0.66 -1.13
N PHE A 226 -9.48 -1.31 0.00
CA PHE A 226 -10.74 -1.90 0.43
C PHE A 226 -11.01 -1.58 1.89
N GLU A 227 -12.25 -1.71 2.31
CA GLU A 227 -12.65 -1.65 3.71
C GLU A 227 -13.73 -2.67 3.99
N LEU A 228 -13.53 -3.46 5.04
CA LEU A 228 -14.54 -4.39 5.55
C LEU A 228 -15.49 -3.65 6.48
N LEU A 229 -16.72 -3.45 6.05
CA LEU A 229 -17.72 -2.74 6.83
C LEU A 229 -18.29 -3.61 7.98
N PRO A 230 -18.74 -3.01 9.10
CA PRO A 230 -19.25 -3.78 10.25
C PRO A 230 -20.42 -4.72 9.93
N ASN A 231 -21.17 -4.45 8.87
CA ASN A 231 -22.28 -5.29 8.41
C ASN A 231 -21.86 -6.45 7.50
N GLY A 232 -20.56 -6.61 7.26
CA GLY A 232 -19.98 -7.62 6.37
C GLY A 232 -19.96 -7.25 4.89
N ASP A 233 -20.35 -6.02 4.53
CA ASP A 233 -20.16 -5.50 3.19
C ASP A 233 -18.69 -5.11 2.97
N VAL A 234 -18.30 -5.01 1.71
CA VAL A 234 -16.94 -4.62 1.31
C VAL A 234 -17.02 -3.38 0.45
N LEU A 235 -16.39 -2.30 0.90
CA LEU A 235 -16.10 -1.14 0.07
C LEU A 235 -14.81 -1.39 -0.69
N ILE A 236 -14.78 -1.03 -1.99
CA ILE A 236 -13.55 -1.00 -2.79
C ILE A 236 -13.45 0.37 -3.46
N GLU A 237 -12.26 0.95 -3.37
CA GLU A 237 -11.89 2.15 -4.12
C GLU A 237 -10.98 1.78 -5.28
N GLU A 238 -11.39 2.13 -6.50
CA GLU A 238 -10.51 2.17 -7.67
C GLU A 238 -10.12 3.64 -7.91
N GLN A 239 -8.95 4.04 -7.47
CA GLN A 239 -8.56 5.44 -7.46
C GLN A 239 -8.46 6.06 -8.86
N ASN A 240 -7.82 5.39 -9.80
CA ASN A 240 -7.57 5.96 -11.14
C ASN A 240 -8.87 6.34 -11.89
N PRO A 241 -9.92 5.49 -11.95
CA PRO A 241 -11.20 5.85 -12.53
C PRO A 241 -12.14 6.55 -11.54
N SER A 242 -11.72 6.76 -10.29
CA SER A 242 -12.54 7.32 -9.19
C SER A 242 -13.83 6.56 -8.95
N LEU A 243 -13.77 5.26 -8.98
CA LEU A 243 -14.89 4.36 -8.74
C LEU A 243 -14.92 3.89 -7.31
N LEU A 244 -16.10 3.97 -6.71
CA LEU A 244 -16.42 3.29 -5.46
C LEU A 244 -17.39 2.15 -5.77
N TRP A 245 -17.09 1.01 -5.14
CA TRP A 245 -17.89 -0.20 -5.22
C TRP A 245 -18.29 -0.63 -3.81
N VAL A 246 -19.50 -1.15 -3.66
CA VAL A 246 -19.90 -1.84 -2.44
C VAL A 246 -20.43 -3.21 -2.81
N PHE A 247 -19.86 -4.25 -2.22
CA PHE A 247 -20.26 -5.63 -2.43
C PHE A 247 -20.79 -6.23 -1.14
N ARG A 248 -21.81 -7.07 -1.25
CA ARG A 248 -22.27 -7.97 -0.20
C ARG A 248 -22.17 -9.40 -0.71
N GLN A 249 -21.22 -10.17 -0.14
CA GLN A 249 -20.93 -11.51 -0.64
C GLN A 249 -20.73 -11.51 -2.17
N ASP A 250 -21.58 -12.20 -2.93
CA ASP A 250 -21.49 -12.31 -4.38
C ASP A 250 -22.33 -11.25 -5.14
N SER A 251 -22.80 -10.23 -4.45
CA SER A 251 -23.70 -9.22 -5.02
C SER A 251 -23.10 -7.83 -5.01
N LEU A 252 -23.11 -7.17 -6.17
CA LEU A 252 -22.81 -5.75 -6.27
C LEU A 252 -24.02 -4.94 -5.76
N LEU A 253 -23.82 -4.16 -4.70
CA LEU A 253 -24.84 -3.28 -4.14
C LEU A 253 -24.78 -1.85 -4.70
N PHE A 254 -23.55 -1.36 -4.90
CA PHE A 254 -23.32 0.00 -5.35
C PHE A 254 -22.08 0.08 -6.24
N LYS A 255 -22.17 0.91 -7.26
CA LYS A 255 -21.07 1.40 -8.09
C LYS A 255 -21.29 2.85 -8.40
N GLY A 256 -20.35 3.70 -8.12
CA GLY A 256 -20.47 5.13 -8.38
C GLY A 256 -19.13 5.82 -8.57
N ILE A 257 -19.18 7.01 -9.14
CA ILE A 257 -18.06 7.94 -9.24
C ILE A 257 -18.40 9.21 -8.47
N LEU A 258 -17.39 9.95 -8.03
CA LEU A 258 -17.58 11.31 -7.51
C LEU A 258 -17.46 12.30 -8.67
N PRO A 259 -18.61 12.79 -9.21
CA PRO A 259 -18.59 13.70 -10.35
C PRO A 259 -18.01 15.05 -9.94
N SER A 260 -17.24 15.66 -10.83
CA SER A 260 -16.82 17.06 -10.70
C SER A 260 -17.95 18.01 -11.10
N GLN A 261 -17.87 19.26 -10.62
CA GLN A 261 -18.71 20.35 -11.12
C GLN A 261 -18.35 20.78 -12.56
N HIS A 262 -17.18 20.38 -13.03
CA HIS A 262 -16.73 20.62 -14.40
C HIS A 262 -17.12 19.45 -15.30
N GLU A 263 -17.73 19.77 -16.44
CA GLU A 263 -18.08 18.78 -17.47
C GLU A 263 -16.83 18.02 -17.93
N ASP A 264 -16.92 16.72 -18.16
CA ASP A 264 -15.84 15.81 -18.54
C ASP A 264 -14.75 15.54 -17.46
N TYR A 265 -14.94 15.99 -16.22
CA TYR A 265 -14.04 15.73 -15.12
C TYR A 265 -14.74 14.96 -13.99
N HIS A 266 -13.94 14.24 -13.20
CA HIS A 266 -14.36 13.62 -11.94
C HIS A 266 -13.32 13.94 -10.86
N HIS A 267 -13.71 13.82 -9.60
CA HIS A 267 -12.75 13.92 -8.49
C HIS A 267 -11.92 12.65 -8.43
N LEU A 268 -10.60 12.79 -8.32
CA LEU A 268 -9.72 11.68 -8.02
C LEU A 268 -9.94 11.29 -6.57
N LEU A 269 -10.22 10.02 -6.32
CA LEU A 269 -10.27 9.46 -4.97
C LEU A 269 -8.85 9.26 -4.45
N ASN A 270 -8.69 9.36 -3.15
CA ASN A 270 -7.41 9.13 -2.52
C ASN A 270 -7.63 8.73 -1.06
N TRP A 271 -7.51 7.44 -0.79
CA TRP A 271 -7.59 6.85 0.54
C TRP A 271 -8.93 7.12 1.26
N THR A 272 -10.03 6.73 0.59
CA THR A 272 -11.40 6.83 1.15
C THR A 272 -11.52 5.99 2.41
N ARG A 273 -12.15 6.55 3.45
CA ARG A 273 -12.52 5.82 4.67
C ARG A 273 -14.00 6.04 4.97
N VAL A 274 -14.64 5.01 5.48
CA VAL A 274 -16.01 5.11 6.00
C VAL A 274 -15.93 5.61 7.43
N VAL A 275 -16.69 6.64 7.73
CA VAL A 275 -16.82 7.20 9.08
C VAL A 275 -18.25 7.03 9.54
N ASP A 276 -18.41 6.64 10.82
CA ASP A 276 -19.73 6.50 11.47
C ASP A 276 -20.37 7.85 11.82
#